data_940d4a35570cda7ea40d2c36b6173c87
#
_entry.id   940d4a35570cda7ea40d2c36b6173c87
#
_cell.length_a   1.000
_cell.length_b   1.000
_cell.length_c   1.000
_cell.angle_alpha   90.00
_cell.angle_beta   90.00
_cell.angle_gamma   90.00
#
_symmetry.space_group_name_H-M   'P 1'
#
loop_
_entity.id
_entity.type
_entity.pdbx_description
1 polymer ?
#
loop_
_entity_poly.entity_id
_entity_poly.type
_entity_poly.pdbx_seq_one_letter_code
_entity_poly.pdbx_strand_id
1 'polypeptide(L)'
;MRKINCLAFLCLFLLCSCTALTPQNAELWTGRFSVASKSGTSVDRHSGSFRLIVLPEKKILNINGPFGTKIASIEETQDECTLINSDNETIKARNSSALVYQVIGIPLSIDRILAWLKNERNADDFNSYDLKVSSEDKGGALRIRAEGYVPSTDSQVTLIILPRREP
;
A
#
# COMPACT_ATOMS: atom_id res chain seq x y z
N MET A 1 25.39 -48.60 -22.94
CA MET A 1 24.38 -47.57 -23.27
C MET A 1 23.39 -47.35 -22.14
N ARG A 2 23.85 -47.05 -20.89
CA ARG A 2 22.95 -46.93 -19.72
C ARG A 2 23.21 -45.69 -18.86
N LYS A 3 24.06 -44.76 -19.32
CA LYS A 3 24.47 -43.56 -18.56
C LYS A 3 23.78 -42.24 -18.99
N ILE A 4 23.01 -42.28 -20.09
CA ILE A 4 22.37 -41.07 -20.64
C ILE A 4 21.03 -40.78 -19.96
N ASN A 5 20.36 -41.79 -19.41
CA ASN A 5 19.04 -41.62 -18.79
C ASN A 5 19.07 -40.94 -17.40
N CYS A 6 20.18 -40.98 -16.67
CA CYS A 6 20.26 -40.29 -15.36
C CYS A 6 20.36 -38.79 -15.48
N LEU A 7 21.04 -38.28 -16.51
CA LEU A 7 21.21 -36.84 -16.70
C LEU A 7 19.93 -36.17 -17.18
N ALA A 8 19.14 -36.86 -18.01
CA ALA A 8 17.85 -36.39 -18.47
C ALA A 8 16.80 -36.34 -17.32
N PHE A 9 16.87 -37.27 -16.36
CA PHE A 9 15.98 -37.30 -15.20
C PHE A 9 16.33 -36.22 -14.18
N LEU A 10 17.61 -35.85 -14.07
CA LEU A 10 18.05 -34.78 -13.17
C LEU A 10 17.61 -33.38 -13.66
N CYS A 11 17.57 -33.15 -14.98
CA CYS A 11 17.11 -31.90 -15.57
C CYS A 11 15.59 -31.68 -15.41
N LEU A 12 14.80 -32.74 -15.29
CA LEU A 12 13.35 -32.64 -15.15
C LEU A 12 12.90 -32.14 -13.74
N PHE A 13 13.75 -32.34 -12.71
CA PHE A 13 13.48 -31.88 -11.34
C PHE A 13 13.81 -30.40 -11.10
N LEU A 14 14.54 -29.74 -12.01
CA LEU A 14 14.91 -28.32 -11.83
C LEU A 14 13.84 -27.33 -12.35
N LEU A 15 12.76 -27.82 -12.93
CA LEU A 15 11.63 -27.00 -13.41
C LEU A 15 10.50 -26.82 -12.38
N CYS A 16 10.70 -27.17 -11.11
CA CYS A 16 9.84 -26.71 -10.03
C CYS A 16 10.03 -25.20 -9.83
N SER A 17 9.55 -24.44 -10.80
CA SER A 17 9.34 -23.01 -10.70
C SER A 17 8.48 -22.75 -9.46
N CYS A 18 9.03 -22.06 -8.46
CA CYS A 18 8.27 -21.53 -7.36
C CYS A 18 7.24 -20.54 -7.90
N THR A 19 6.07 -21.01 -8.28
CA THR A 19 4.91 -20.14 -8.40
C THR A 19 4.58 -19.68 -7.00
N ALA A 20 4.80 -18.39 -6.72
CA ALA A 20 4.30 -17.77 -5.51
C ALA A 20 2.77 -17.93 -5.53
N LEU A 21 2.27 -18.86 -4.69
CA LEU A 21 0.84 -19.10 -4.52
C LEU A 21 0.23 -17.82 -3.94
N THR A 22 -0.41 -17.03 -4.78
CA THR A 22 -1.33 -16.00 -4.29
C THR A 22 -2.48 -16.75 -3.61
N PRO A 23 -2.82 -16.45 -2.35
CA PRO A 23 -3.94 -17.10 -1.68
C PRO A 23 -5.21 -16.96 -2.51
N GLN A 24 -5.95 -18.03 -2.69
CA GLN A 24 -7.08 -18.16 -3.63
C GLN A 24 -8.25 -17.17 -3.39
N ASN A 25 -8.22 -16.33 -2.36
CA ASN A 25 -9.23 -15.33 -2.04
C ASN A 25 -8.61 -13.97 -1.68
N ALA A 26 -7.43 -13.65 -2.18
CA ALA A 26 -6.80 -12.35 -1.93
C ALA A 26 -7.24 -11.33 -2.96
N GLU A 27 -7.72 -10.18 -2.51
CA GLU A 27 -7.86 -9.00 -3.36
C GLU A 27 -6.52 -8.25 -3.38
N LEU A 28 -5.99 -7.97 -4.56
CA LEU A 28 -4.68 -7.35 -4.73
C LEU A 28 -4.80 -6.01 -5.46
N TRP A 29 -4.29 -4.97 -4.80
CA TRP A 29 -4.14 -3.65 -5.37
C TRP A 29 -2.68 -3.24 -5.37
N THR A 30 -2.23 -2.69 -6.48
CA THR A 30 -0.91 -2.07 -6.60
C THR A 30 -1.05 -0.65 -7.12
N GLY A 31 -0.01 0.14 -7.04
CA GLY A 31 -0.05 1.47 -7.59
C GLY A 31 1.12 2.33 -7.18
N ARG A 32 1.05 3.58 -7.64
CA ARG A 32 2.01 4.62 -7.27
C ARG A 32 1.29 5.68 -6.45
N PHE A 33 2.03 6.32 -5.57
CA PHE A 33 1.54 7.47 -4.81
C PHE A 33 2.54 8.62 -4.83
N SER A 34 2.02 9.81 -4.60
CA SER A 34 2.81 11.01 -4.33
C SER A 34 2.14 11.81 -3.23
N VAL A 35 2.91 12.19 -2.23
CA VAL A 35 2.49 13.06 -1.13
C VAL A 35 3.22 14.38 -1.26
N ALA A 36 2.50 15.49 -1.20
CA ALA A 36 3.06 16.82 -1.05
C ALA A 36 2.54 17.42 0.26
N SER A 37 3.43 17.89 1.12
CA SER A 37 3.12 18.60 2.35
C SER A 37 3.65 20.01 2.27
N LYS A 38 2.80 21.01 2.52
CA LYS A 38 3.16 22.43 2.52
C LYS A 38 2.95 23.02 3.91
N SER A 39 4.03 23.48 4.52
CA SER A 39 4.02 24.23 5.78
C SER A 39 4.71 25.57 5.56
N GLY A 40 3.98 26.69 5.70
CA GLY A 40 4.47 28.01 5.37
C GLY A 40 4.97 28.10 3.92
N THR A 41 6.26 28.43 3.74
CA THR A 41 6.94 28.49 2.43
C THR A 41 7.61 27.19 2.02
N SER A 42 7.74 26.23 2.92
CA SER A 42 8.38 24.94 2.65
C SER A 42 7.40 23.96 2.00
N VAL A 43 7.86 23.24 0.97
CA VAL A 43 7.11 22.17 0.32
C VAL A 43 7.97 20.93 0.31
N ASP A 44 7.52 19.91 1.01
CA ASP A 44 8.12 18.59 1.01
C ASP A 44 7.33 17.65 0.10
N ARG A 45 8.03 16.77 -0.63
CA ARG A 45 7.42 15.84 -1.58
C ARG A 45 8.05 14.47 -1.48
N HIS A 46 7.20 13.48 -1.30
CA HIS A 46 7.56 12.07 -1.30
C HIS A 46 6.76 11.33 -2.36
N SER A 47 7.36 10.33 -2.98
CA SER A 47 6.68 9.47 -3.93
C SER A 47 7.17 8.04 -3.78
N GLY A 48 6.32 7.10 -4.18
CA GLY A 48 6.65 5.69 -4.09
C GLY A 48 5.62 4.82 -4.78
N SER A 49 5.68 3.55 -4.45
CA SER A 49 4.70 2.56 -4.87
C SER A 49 4.13 1.82 -3.65
N PHE A 50 2.95 1.27 -3.82
CA PHE A 50 2.30 0.46 -2.80
C PHE A 50 1.78 -0.85 -3.38
N ARG A 51 1.64 -1.84 -2.49
CA ARG A 51 0.93 -3.09 -2.73
C ARG A 51 0.06 -3.37 -1.53
N LEU A 52 -1.26 -3.40 -1.73
CA LEU A 52 -2.24 -3.73 -0.71
C LEU A 52 -2.83 -5.10 -1.01
N ILE A 53 -2.68 -6.01 -0.08
CA ILE A 53 -3.19 -7.38 -0.11
C ILE A 53 -4.30 -7.47 0.93
N VAL A 54 -5.50 -7.80 0.49
CA VAL A 54 -6.67 -7.96 1.36
C VAL A 54 -7.01 -9.44 1.44
N LEU A 55 -6.91 -9.99 2.62
CA LEU A 55 -7.24 -11.37 2.96
C LEU A 55 -8.44 -11.36 3.92
N PRO A 56 -9.17 -12.47 4.07
CA PRO A 56 -10.32 -12.53 4.98
C PRO A 56 -9.98 -12.15 6.43
N GLU A 57 -8.77 -12.49 6.90
CA GLU A 57 -8.35 -12.31 8.30
C GLU A 57 -7.43 -11.13 8.52
N LYS A 58 -6.83 -10.58 7.46
CA LYS A 58 -5.85 -9.51 7.56
C LYS A 58 -5.68 -8.69 6.29
N LYS A 59 -5.18 -7.48 6.43
CA LYS A 59 -4.77 -6.61 5.34
C LYS A 59 -3.28 -6.31 5.47
N ILE A 60 -2.56 -6.30 4.35
CA ILE A 60 -1.12 -6.03 4.32
C ILE A 60 -0.86 -4.91 3.32
N LEU A 61 -0.36 -3.77 3.82
CA LEU A 61 0.04 -2.63 3.01
C LEU A 61 1.57 -2.54 2.97
N ASN A 62 2.15 -2.86 1.83
CA ASN A 62 3.58 -2.66 1.58
C ASN A 62 3.80 -1.31 0.91
N ILE A 63 4.73 -0.52 1.43
CA ILE A 63 5.11 0.80 0.93
C ILE A 63 6.56 0.76 0.52
N ASN A 64 6.84 1.15 -0.72
CA ASN A 64 8.17 1.20 -1.29
C ASN A 64 8.50 2.59 -1.79
N GLY A 65 9.77 2.94 -1.75
CA GLY A 65 10.31 4.18 -2.29
C GLY A 65 10.33 4.21 -3.83
N PRO A 66 10.85 5.32 -4.41
CA PRO A 66 10.83 5.55 -5.86
C PRO A 66 11.49 4.45 -6.68
N PHE A 67 12.51 3.80 -6.12
CA PHE A 67 13.29 2.73 -6.79
C PHE A 67 12.91 1.32 -6.34
N GLY A 68 11.74 1.15 -5.72
CA GLY A 68 11.26 -0.14 -5.24
C GLY A 68 11.90 -0.62 -3.92
N THR A 69 12.71 0.21 -3.27
CA THR A 69 13.28 -0.11 -1.94
C THR A 69 12.15 -0.16 -0.92
N LYS A 70 12.10 -1.22 -0.11
CA LYS A 70 11.10 -1.37 0.94
C LYS A 70 11.27 -0.26 1.98
N ILE A 71 10.21 0.51 2.22
CA ILE A 71 10.15 1.51 3.31
C ILE A 71 9.49 0.88 4.53
N ALA A 72 8.32 0.28 4.34
CA ALA A 72 7.56 -0.33 5.43
C ALA A 72 6.58 -1.38 4.93
N SER A 73 6.20 -2.29 5.83
CA SER A 73 5.07 -3.20 5.68
C SER A 73 4.16 -3.04 6.88
N ILE A 74 2.89 -2.74 6.65
CA ILE A 74 1.88 -2.61 7.70
C ILE A 74 0.91 -3.77 7.56
N GLU A 75 0.78 -4.56 8.61
CA GLU A 75 -0.21 -5.63 8.73
C GLU A 75 -1.29 -5.21 9.72
N GLU A 76 -2.54 -5.30 9.32
CA GLU A 76 -3.74 -5.02 10.12
C GLU A 76 -4.57 -6.28 10.23
N THR A 77 -4.79 -6.75 11.45
CA THR A 77 -5.70 -7.83 11.82
C THR A 77 -6.89 -7.24 12.59
N GLN A 78 -7.80 -8.09 13.08
CA GLN A 78 -8.90 -7.63 13.92
C GLN A 78 -8.42 -7.09 15.27
N ASP A 79 -7.30 -7.60 15.80
CA ASP A 79 -6.86 -7.33 17.16
C ASP A 79 -5.73 -6.30 17.23
N GLU A 80 -4.87 -6.25 16.22
CA GLU A 80 -3.68 -5.38 16.26
C GLU A 80 -3.24 -4.92 14.87
N CYS A 81 -2.52 -3.79 14.86
CA CYS A 81 -1.81 -3.30 13.69
C CYS A 81 -0.31 -3.29 13.97
N THR A 82 0.47 -3.80 13.04
CA THR A 82 1.93 -3.91 13.16
C THR A 82 2.60 -3.33 11.93
N LEU A 83 3.62 -2.48 12.14
CA LEU A 83 4.49 -1.96 11.10
C LEU A 83 5.88 -2.60 11.25
N ILE A 84 6.46 -3.03 10.14
CA ILE A 84 7.86 -3.43 10.03
C ILE A 84 8.54 -2.47 9.06
N ASN A 85 9.48 -1.68 9.55
CA ASN A 85 10.23 -0.69 8.76
C ASN A 85 11.38 -1.33 7.96
N SER A 86 12.14 -0.51 7.22
CA SER A 86 13.32 -0.94 6.45
C SER A 86 14.42 -1.59 7.30
N ASP A 87 14.53 -1.22 8.56
CA ASP A 87 15.54 -1.70 9.50
C ASP A 87 15.09 -2.96 10.26
N ASN A 88 13.91 -3.53 9.86
CA ASN A 88 13.24 -4.66 10.50
C ASN A 88 12.79 -4.39 11.94
N GLU A 89 12.67 -3.13 12.33
CA GLU A 89 12.06 -2.78 13.61
C GLU A 89 10.55 -2.93 13.51
N THR A 90 9.97 -3.42 14.61
CA THR A 90 8.52 -3.69 14.69
C THR A 90 7.86 -2.65 15.59
N ILE A 91 6.86 -1.95 15.08
CA ILE A 91 6.06 -0.97 15.80
C ILE A 91 4.62 -1.44 15.82
N LYS A 92 3.99 -1.42 16.99
CA LYS A 92 2.58 -1.80 17.17
C LYS A 92 1.72 -0.58 17.45
N ALA A 93 0.50 -0.58 16.93
CA ALA A 93 -0.50 0.45 17.20
C ALA A 93 -1.90 -0.15 17.27
N ARG A 94 -2.86 0.64 17.78
CA ARG A 94 -4.27 0.21 17.84
C ARG A 94 -4.97 0.26 16.49
N ASN A 95 -4.47 1.08 15.58
CA ASN A 95 -5.07 1.26 14.26
C ASN A 95 -3.99 1.54 13.21
N SER A 96 -4.28 1.20 11.97
CA SER A 96 -3.37 1.39 10.85
C SER A 96 -3.12 2.87 10.51
N SER A 97 -4.03 3.78 10.87
CA SER A 97 -3.88 5.21 10.58
C SER A 97 -2.65 5.82 11.26
N ALA A 98 -2.35 5.44 12.52
CA ALA A 98 -1.16 5.90 13.22
C ALA A 98 0.12 5.39 12.56
N LEU A 99 0.12 4.15 12.07
CA LEU A 99 1.27 3.55 11.40
C LEU A 99 1.49 4.14 10.00
N VAL A 100 0.43 4.35 9.24
CA VAL A 100 0.51 5.01 7.93
C VAL A 100 1.01 6.44 8.08
N TYR A 101 0.56 7.17 9.13
CA TYR A 101 1.07 8.51 9.43
C TYR A 101 2.59 8.53 9.64
N GLN A 102 3.15 7.55 10.35
CA GLN A 102 4.61 7.46 10.57
C GLN A 102 5.38 7.28 9.25
N VAL A 103 4.78 6.63 8.25
CA VAL A 103 5.46 6.31 6.98
C VAL A 103 5.33 7.42 5.95
N ILE A 104 4.12 7.97 5.79
CA ILE A 104 3.83 8.95 4.70
C ILE A 104 3.37 10.32 5.21
N GLY A 105 3.29 10.52 6.53
CA GLY A 105 2.91 11.82 7.13
C GLY A 105 1.42 12.17 7.02
N ILE A 106 0.57 11.23 6.57
CA ILE A 106 -0.87 11.43 6.47
C ILE A 106 -1.59 10.33 7.26
N PRO A 107 -2.47 10.68 8.19
CA PRO A 107 -3.19 9.71 9.02
C PRO A 107 -4.35 9.07 8.23
N LEU A 108 -4.06 8.02 7.51
CA LEU A 108 -5.00 7.25 6.70
C LEU A 108 -5.07 5.80 7.18
N SER A 109 -6.25 5.29 7.47
CA SER A 109 -6.41 3.85 7.72
C SER A 109 -6.34 3.06 6.42
N ILE A 110 -5.95 1.78 6.52
CA ILE A 110 -5.94 0.87 5.37
C ILE A 110 -7.35 0.72 4.80
N ASP A 111 -8.38 0.69 5.65
CA ASP A 111 -9.78 0.63 5.20
C ASP A 111 -10.19 1.83 4.35
N ARG A 112 -9.76 3.03 4.74
CA ARG A 112 -10.05 4.24 3.97
C ARG A 112 -9.36 4.22 2.61
N ILE A 113 -8.09 3.79 2.57
CA ILE A 113 -7.37 3.59 1.32
C ILE A 113 -8.13 2.59 0.45
N LEU A 114 -8.55 1.46 0.99
CA LEU A 114 -9.28 0.42 0.28
C LEU A 114 -10.63 0.93 -0.27
N ALA A 115 -11.38 1.68 0.52
CA ALA A 115 -12.64 2.29 0.09
C ALA A 115 -12.45 3.24 -1.10
N TRP A 116 -11.39 4.04 -1.09
CA TRP A 116 -11.05 4.91 -2.22
C TRP A 116 -10.66 4.11 -3.47
N LEU A 117 -9.88 3.02 -3.30
CA LEU A 117 -9.49 2.13 -4.39
C LEU A 117 -10.70 1.45 -5.04
N LYS A 118 -11.73 1.15 -4.25
CA LYS A 118 -13.01 0.57 -4.70
C LYS A 118 -13.98 1.63 -5.24
N ASN A 119 -13.62 2.91 -5.19
CA ASN A 119 -14.50 4.03 -5.54
C ASN A 119 -15.81 4.05 -4.73
N GLU A 120 -15.73 3.63 -3.47
CA GLU A 120 -16.85 3.67 -2.53
C GLU A 120 -17.02 5.09 -2.00
N ARG A 121 -18.13 5.76 -2.37
CA ARG A 121 -18.39 7.19 -2.08
C ARG A 121 -18.60 7.50 -0.60
N ASN A 122 -18.91 6.50 0.23
CA ASN A 122 -19.20 6.69 1.67
C ASN A 122 -17.94 6.68 2.55
N ALA A 123 -16.75 6.78 1.94
CA ALA A 123 -15.49 6.86 2.68
C ALA A 123 -15.30 8.20 3.44
N ASP A 124 -16.24 9.13 3.32
CA ASP A 124 -16.16 10.46 3.94
C ASP A 124 -16.53 10.47 5.43
N ASP A 125 -17.13 9.40 5.95
CA ASP A 125 -17.65 9.36 7.35
C ASP A 125 -16.58 9.10 8.42
N PHE A 126 -15.32 8.89 8.06
CA PHE A 126 -14.24 8.74 9.04
C PHE A 126 -13.56 10.06 9.36
N ASN A 127 -14.29 10.91 10.08
CA ASN A 127 -13.87 12.21 10.59
C ASN A 127 -12.70 12.15 11.58
N SER A 128 -11.46 12.24 11.06
CA SER A 128 -10.36 12.71 11.89
C SER A 128 -9.55 13.83 11.21
N TYR A 129 -9.68 13.98 9.89
CA TYR A 129 -9.05 15.04 9.10
C TYR A 129 -9.95 15.32 7.90
N ASP A 130 -10.30 16.59 7.67
CA ASP A 130 -11.12 17.02 6.52
C ASP A 130 -10.36 16.85 5.19
N LEU A 131 -10.20 15.60 4.76
CA LEU A 131 -9.63 15.30 3.46
C LEU A 131 -10.73 15.36 2.40
N LYS A 132 -10.65 16.34 1.51
CA LYS A 132 -11.49 16.37 0.30
C LYS A 132 -10.92 15.39 -0.73
N VAL A 133 -11.72 14.40 -1.07
CA VAL A 133 -11.32 13.34 -2.02
C VAL A 133 -12.03 13.54 -3.35
N SER A 134 -11.28 13.48 -4.43
CA SER A 134 -11.79 13.44 -5.80
C SER A 134 -11.18 12.27 -6.55
N SER A 135 -11.97 11.63 -7.39
CA SER A 135 -11.51 10.56 -8.28
C SER A 135 -11.81 10.94 -9.73
N GLU A 136 -10.83 10.75 -10.59
CA GLU A 136 -10.94 10.93 -12.03
C GLU A 136 -10.57 9.63 -12.74
N ASP A 137 -11.41 9.18 -13.65
CA ASP A 137 -11.05 8.12 -14.59
C ASP A 137 -10.72 8.75 -15.94
N LYS A 138 -9.46 8.59 -16.38
CA LYS A 138 -9.00 9.04 -17.69
C LYS A 138 -8.56 7.84 -18.51
N GLY A 139 -9.47 7.36 -19.38
CA GLY A 139 -9.17 6.27 -20.30
C GLY A 139 -8.87 4.92 -19.62
N GLY A 140 -9.56 4.62 -18.52
CA GLY A 140 -9.38 3.38 -17.75
C GLY A 140 -8.28 3.45 -16.69
N ALA A 141 -7.67 4.62 -16.48
CA ALA A 141 -6.72 4.86 -15.41
C ALA A 141 -7.35 5.69 -14.29
N LEU A 142 -7.67 5.05 -13.18
CA LEU A 142 -8.19 5.73 -11.99
C LEU A 142 -7.10 6.58 -11.36
N ARG A 143 -7.43 7.84 -11.07
CA ARG A 143 -6.61 8.77 -10.29
C ARG A 143 -7.42 9.26 -9.10
N ILE A 144 -6.90 9.05 -7.92
CA ILE A 144 -7.48 9.52 -6.66
C ILE A 144 -6.63 10.67 -6.15
N ARG A 145 -7.27 11.78 -5.80
CA ARG A 145 -6.63 12.94 -5.19
C ARG A 145 -7.34 13.24 -3.87
N ALA A 146 -6.57 13.27 -2.79
CA ALA A 146 -7.03 13.67 -1.47
C ALA A 146 -6.26 14.91 -1.02
N GLU A 147 -6.97 15.95 -0.57
CA GLU A 147 -6.40 17.21 -0.10
C GLU A 147 -7.00 17.56 1.24
N GLY A 148 -6.17 18.07 2.14
CA GLY A 148 -6.62 18.50 3.44
C GLY A 148 -5.54 19.15 4.28
N TYR A 149 -5.90 19.47 5.51
CA TYR A 149 -5.01 20.09 6.48
C TYR A 149 -4.71 19.13 7.61
N VAL A 150 -3.45 19.00 7.99
CA VAL A 150 -2.98 18.18 9.11
C VAL A 150 -2.58 19.11 10.26
N PRO A 151 -3.41 19.26 11.30
CA PRO A 151 -3.18 20.22 12.40
C PRO A 151 -1.90 19.94 13.19
N SER A 152 -1.52 18.66 13.35
CA SER A 152 -0.34 18.27 14.12
C SER A 152 0.98 18.77 13.54
N THR A 153 1.03 19.03 12.24
CA THR A 153 2.21 19.53 11.52
C THR A 153 2.01 20.91 10.91
N ASP A 154 0.85 21.55 11.15
CA ASP A 154 0.46 22.83 10.52
C ASP A 154 0.69 22.82 9.02
N SER A 155 0.22 21.75 8.35
CA SER A 155 0.54 21.52 6.94
C SER A 155 -0.69 21.27 6.10
N GLN A 156 -0.72 21.85 4.92
CA GLN A 156 -1.61 21.41 3.84
C GLN A 156 -1.00 20.22 3.13
N VAL A 157 -1.77 19.14 3.01
CA VAL A 157 -1.30 17.92 2.37
C VAL A 157 -2.13 17.63 1.12
N THR A 158 -1.43 17.11 0.11
CA THR A 158 -2.05 16.57 -1.10
C THR A 158 -1.50 15.18 -1.32
N LEU A 159 -2.38 14.19 -1.34
CA LEU A 159 -2.06 12.80 -1.69
C LEU A 159 -2.66 12.50 -3.07
N ILE A 160 -1.84 11.95 -3.96
CA ILE A 160 -2.28 11.43 -5.26
C ILE A 160 -1.99 9.95 -5.27
N ILE A 161 -2.99 9.13 -5.61
CA ILE A 161 -2.88 7.69 -5.79
C ILE A 161 -3.25 7.35 -7.23
N LEU A 162 -2.41 6.54 -7.86
CA LEU A 162 -2.64 5.96 -9.18
C LEU A 162 -2.71 4.44 -9.02
N PRO A 163 -3.89 3.91 -8.69
CA PRO A 163 -4.05 2.49 -8.41
C PRO A 163 -4.11 1.65 -9.69
N ARG A 164 -3.79 0.38 -9.52
CA ARG A 164 -4.01 -0.68 -10.48
C ARG A 164 -4.52 -1.91 -9.73
N ARG A 165 -5.68 -2.42 -10.12
CA ARG A 165 -6.16 -3.70 -9.63
C ARG A 165 -5.48 -4.80 -10.43
N GLU A 166 -4.92 -5.75 -9.72
CA GLU A 166 -4.38 -6.95 -10.36
C GLU A 166 -5.47 -8.02 -10.46
N PRO A 167 -5.50 -8.76 -11.56
CA PRO A 167 -6.51 -9.80 -11.80
C PRO A 167 -6.36 -10.98 -10.83
#